data_ce6d981377e29bf68efab5e18ae8149f
#
_entry.id   ce6d981377e29bf68efab5e18ae8149f
#
_cell.length_a   1.000
_cell.length_b   1.000
_cell.length_c   1.000
_cell.angle_alpha   90.00
_cell.angle_beta   90.00
_cell.angle_gamma   90.00
#
_symmetry.space_group_name_H-M   'P 1'
#
loop_
_entity.id
_entity.type
_entity.pdbx_description
1 polymer ?
#
loop_
_entity_poly.entity_id
_entity_poly.type
_entity_poly.pdbx_seq_one_letter_code
_entity_poly.pdbx_strand_id
1 'polypeptide(L)'
;MVTSRNYRVADLTFGFTAEEQIFDLLPNYAPFETSIPVDLFHLTVSQDVCPVDEKGLTAYFTDKSDEDMPRIELYNLSDQWLLCVSMYRDSDTCCRILAGRDWKEATLYIATEQKRFAVDNAAMLLYAFTACFKDALTLHASVIKYEGNGYFFLGKSGTGKSTHSRLWLSAFPEAELINDDNPILRLIDNKPMIYGSPWSGKTHCYKNTSAPIRGIVQLQQAPENSYEKLRLPAAYAYLLSSSSGLKILPEVMDALYTILASVLQSVPVILLSCLPDEDAARMSYSAFN
;
A
#
# COMPACT_ATOMS: atom_id res chain seq x y z
N MET A 1 -28.38 -3.67 10.03
CA MET A 1 -28.82 -2.97 8.81
C MET A 1 -27.65 -2.96 7.83
N VAL A 2 -27.89 -3.20 6.54
CA VAL A 2 -26.85 -3.09 5.51
C VAL A 2 -26.79 -1.65 5.04
N THR A 3 -25.58 -1.10 4.96
CA THR A 3 -25.30 0.30 4.60
C THR A 3 -24.18 0.34 3.57
N SER A 4 -24.17 1.38 2.73
CA SER A 4 -23.07 1.65 1.80
C SER A 4 -22.34 2.94 2.19
N ARG A 5 -21.02 2.90 2.18
CA ARG A 5 -20.15 4.08 2.41
C ARG A 5 -19.07 4.14 1.34
N ASN A 6 -18.75 5.36 0.92
CA ASN A 6 -17.68 5.62 -0.05
C ASN A 6 -16.50 6.28 0.64
N TYR A 7 -15.32 6.01 0.12
CA TYR A 7 -14.05 6.52 0.63
C TYR A 7 -13.22 7.09 -0.52
N ARG A 8 -12.47 8.14 -0.23
CA ARG A 8 -11.57 8.79 -1.19
C ARG A 8 -10.14 8.78 -0.68
N VAL A 9 -9.28 8.04 -1.36
CA VAL A 9 -7.85 7.92 -1.07
C VAL A 9 -7.06 8.35 -2.29
N ALA A 10 -6.13 9.27 -2.13
CA ALA A 10 -5.35 9.83 -3.24
C ALA A 10 -6.23 10.27 -4.43
N ASP A 11 -7.33 10.93 -4.14
CA ASP A 11 -8.33 11.41 -5.13
C ASP A 11 -9.01 10.31 -5.97
N LEU A 12 -8.92 9.06 -5.53
CA LEU A 12 -9.61 7.91 -6.13
C LEU A 12 -10.65 7.37 -5.15
N THR A 13 -11.83 6.99 -5.66
CA THR A 13 -12.95 6.60 -4.83
C THR A 13 -13.27 5.11 -4.93
N PHE A 14 -13.54 4.49 -3.80
CA PHE A 14 -14.05 3.14 -3.70
C PHE A 14 -15.16 3.05 -2.67
N GLY A 15 -15.96 2.00 -2.73
CA GLY A 15 -17.13 1.85 -1.86
C GLY A 15 -17.17 0.52 -1.14
N PHE A 16 -17.81 0.50 0.04
CA PHE A 16 -18.16 -0.71 0.76
C PHE A 16 -19.67 -0.78 0.97
N THR A 17 -20.20 -1.99 0.83
CA THR A 17 -21.54 -2.34 1.31
C THR A 17 -21.39 -3.43 2.37
N ALA A 18 -21.83 -3.16 3.59
CA ALA A 18 -21.69 -4.07 4.72
C ALA A 18 -22.77 -3.85 5.77
N GLU A 19 -22.88 -4.77 6.72
CA GLU A 19 -23.64 -4.52 7.95
C GLU A 19 -22.97 -3.40 8.77
N GLU A 20 -23.78 -2.58 9.47
CA GLU A 20 -23.30 -1.42 10.23
C GLU A 20 -22.20 -1.78 11.23
N GLN A 21 -22.31 -2.93 11.90
CA GLN A 21 -21.31 -3.43 12.85
C GLN A 21 -19.91 -3.66 12.21
N ILE A 22 -19.82 -3.82 10.91
CA ILE A 22 -18.51 -3.91 10.21
C ILE A 22 -17.84 -2.54 10.17
N PHE A 23 -18.62 -1.48 9.89
CA PHE A 23 -18.09 -0.12 9.85
C PHE A 23 -17.58 0.36 11.22
N ASP A 24 -18.17 -0.11 12.33
CA ASP A 24 -17.72 0.18 13.69
C ASP A 24 -16.27 -0.36 13.94
N LEU A 25 -15.87 -1.37 13.20
CA LEU A 25 -14.52 -1.94 13.27
C LEU A 25 -13.50 -1.20 12.41
N LEU A 26 -13.92 -0.22 11.59
CA LEU A 26 -13.12 0.45 10.56
C LEU A 26 -12.89 1.96 10.83
N PRO A 27 -12.49 2.38 12.04
CA PRO A 27 -12.27 3.81 12.33
C PRO A 27 -11.16 4.44 11.49
N ASN A 28 -10.24 3.64 10.96
CA ASN A 28 -9.16 4.06 10.07
C ASN A 28 -9.67 4.63 8.74
N TYR A 29 -10.88 4.30 8.30
CA TYR A 29 -11.46 4.84 7.06
C TYR A 29 -12.20 6.17 7.28
N ALA A 30 -12.55 6.53 8.51
CA ALA A 30 -13.31 7.74 8.79
C ALA A 30 -12.72 9.04 8.20
N PRO A 31 -11.38 9.28 8.21
CA PRO A 31 -10.79 10.46 7.59
C PRO A 31 -10.93 10.52 6.07
N PHE A 32 -11.31 9.41 5.43
CA PHE A 32 -11.39 9.25 3.98
C PHE A 32 -12.82 9.16 3.47
N GLU A 33 -13.83 9.21 4.35
CA GLU A 33 -15.24 9.10 3.97
C GLU A 33 -15.65 10.25 3.06
N THR A 34 -16.47 9.95 2.03
CA THR A 34 -16.88 10.90 1.01
C THR A 34 -18.27 10.56 0.45
N SER A 35 -18.94 11.57 -0.13
CA SER A 35 -20.17 11.37 -0.90
C SER A 35 -19.93 11.23 -2.41
N ILE A 36 -18.67 11.29 -2.86
CA ILE A 36 -18.33 11.18 -4.29
C ILE A 36 -18.61 9.75 -4.77
N PRO A 37 -19.20 9.57 -5.97
CA PRO A 37 -19.42 8.25 -6.56
C PRO A 37 -18.13 7.43 -6.73
N VAL A 38 -18.29 6.11 -6.65
CA VAL A 38 -17.18 5.15 -6.81
C VAL A 38 -16.64 5.16 -8.24
N ASP A 39 -15.31 5.14 -8.40
CA ASP A 39 -14.62 5.07 -9.69
C ASP A 39 -13.60 3.91 -9.79
N LEU A 40 -13.16 3.33 -8.68
CA LEU A 40 -12.23 2.20 -8.67
C LEU A 40 -12.95 0.85 -8.54
N PHE A 41 -13.46 0.58 -7.35
CA PHE A 41 -14.12 -0.69 -7.05
C PHE A 41 -15.18 -0.53 -5.96
N HIS A 42 -16.13 -1.47 -5.96
CA HIS A 42 -17.11 -1.65 -4.90
C HIS A 42 -16.95 -3.02 -4.25
N LEU A 43 -16.83 -3.04 -2.92
CA LEU A 43 -16.65 -4.25 -2.11
C LEU A 43 -17.91 -4.51 -1.27
N THR A 44 -18.60 -5.61 -1.55
CA THR A 44 -19.66 -6.12 -0.69
C THR A 44 -19.07 -7.06 0.35
N VAL A 45 -19.29 -6.78 1.62
CA VAL A 45 -18.81 -7.62 2.73
C VAL A 45 -19.93 -8.57 3.17
N SER A 46 -19.71 -9.87 3.05
CA SER A 46 -20.64 -10.93 3.44
C SER A 46 -20.08 -11.76 4.59
N GLN A 47 -20.96 -12.17 5.49
CA GLN A 47 -20.68 -13.17 6.52
C GLN A 47 -21.18 -14.58 6.13
N ASP A 48 -21.71 -14.73 4.93
CA ASP A 48 -22.10 -16.02 4.37
C ASP A 48 -20.90 -16.88 4.01
N VAL A 49 -21.13 -18.15 3.76
CA VAL A 49 -20.10 -19.05 3.23
C VAL A 49 -19.83 -18.72 1.77
N CYS A 50 -18.53 -18.60 1.42
CA CYS A 50 -18.16 -18.40 0.03
C CYS A 50 -18.68 -19.56 -0.85
N PRO A 51 -19.33 -19.28 -1.99
CA PRO A 51 -19.85 -20.32 -2.87
C PRO A 51 -18.76 -21.10 -3.61
N VAL A 52 -17.51 -20.64 -3.54
CA VAL A 52 -16.35 -21.30 -4.14
C VAL A 52 -15.37 -21.71 -3.04
N ASP A 53 -14.96 -22.99 -3.04
CA ASP A 53 -13.89 -23.52 -2.22
C ASP A 53 -12.64 -23.68 -3.09
N GLU A 54 -11.50 -23.21 -2.61
CA GLU A 54 -10.22 -23.34 -3.30
C GLU A 54 -9.65 -24.76 -3.28
N LYS A 55 -10.18 -25.64 -2.44
CA LYS A 55 -9.72 -27.03 -2.34
C LYS A 55 -9.86 -27.77 -3.68
N GLY A 56 -8.73 -28.26 -4.17
CA GLY A 56 -8.66 -28.95 -5.46
C GLY A 56 -8.46 -28.02 -6.67
N LEU A 57 -8.44 -26.70 -6.48
CA LEU A 57 -8.05 -25.75 -7.51
C LEU A 57 -6.52 -25.61 -7.56
N THR A 58 -5.99 -25.34 -8.75
CA THR A 58 -4.58 -24.96 -8.91
C THR A 58 -4.47 -23.45 -8.84
N ALA A 59 -3.66 -22.95 -7.91
CA ALA A 59 -3.41 -21.52 -7.79
C ALA A 59 -2.76 -20.98 -9.08
N TYR A 60 -3.31 -19.89 -9.60
CA TYR A 60 -2.71 -19.12 -10.69
C TYR A 60 -1.48 -18.38 -10.21
N PHE A 61 -1.51 -17.88 -8.97
CA PHE A 61 -0.41 -17.20 -8.31
C PHE A 61 -0.47 -17.45 -6.80
N THR A 62 0.69 -17.62 -6.19
CA THR A 62 0.85 -17.68 -4.73
C THR A 62 1.96 -16.69 -4.37
N ASP A 63 1.66 -15.75 -3.48
CA ASP A 63 2.67 -14.86 -2.96
C ASP A 63 3.67 -15.63 -2.10
N LYS A 64 4.97 -15.42 -2.37
CA LYS A 64 6.09 -16.03 -1.65
C LYS A 64 6.70 -15.09 -0.62
N SER A 65 5.92 -14.16 -0.09
CA SER A 65 6.36 -13.25 0.96
C SER A 65 6.82 -13.98 2.23
N ASP A 66 7.48 -13.24 3.12
CA ASP A 66 8.05 -13.74 4.37
C ASP A 66 7.00 -14.47 5.23
N GLU A 67 7.45 -15.42 6.07
CA GLU A 67 6.58 -16.29 6.89
C GLU A 67 5.64 -15.52 7.82
N ASP A 68 6.03 -14.31 8.23
CA ASP A 68 5.26 -13.41 9.09
C ASP A 68 4.23 -12.53 8.35
N MET A 69 4.14 -12.65 7.03
CA MET A 69 3.21 -11.87 6.19
C MET A 69 1.99 -12.68 5.80
N PRO A 70 0.84 -12.03 5.54
CA PRO A 70 -0.33 -12.72 5.01
C PRO A 70 0.00 -13.48 3.72
N ARG A 71 -0.44 -14.72 3.63
CA ARG A 71 -0.35 -15.48 2.37
C ARG A 71 -1.52 -15.10 1.48
N ILE A 72 -1.21 -14.81 0.22
CA ILE A 72 -2.17 -14.45 -0.81
C ILE A 72 -2.10 -15.49 -1.91
N GLU A 73 -3.24 -16.07 -2.27
CA GLU A 73 -3.37 -17.01 -3.37
C GLU A 73 -4.47 -16.55 -4.32
N LEU A 74 -4.14 -16.50 -5.60
CA LEU A 74 -5.05 -16.11 -6.67
C LEU A 74 -5.42 -17.33 -7.52
N TYR A 75 -6.70 -17.54 -7.74
CA TYR A 75 -7.25 -18.59 -8.58
C TYR A 75 -8.00 -17.98 -9.76
N ASN A 76 -7.73 -18.52 -10.95
CA ASN A 76 -8.37 -18.12 -12.18
C ASN A 76 -9.62 -18.99 -12.40
N LEU A 77 -10.79 -18.41 -12.16
CA LEU A 77 -12.08 -19.03 -12.52
C LEU A 77 -12.46 -18.58 -13.95
N SER A 78 -13.48 -19.21 -14.55
CA SER A 78 -13.85 -18.95 -15.96
C SER A 78 -14.17 -17.46 -16.24
N ASP A 79 -14.91 -16.82 -15.35
CA ASP A 79 -15.45 -15.46 -15.49
C ASP A 79 -15.08 -14.51 -14.34
N GLN A 80 -14.40 -15.02 -13.30
CA GLN A 80 -14.07 -14.29 -12.09
C GLN A 80 -12.66 -14.63 -11.60
N TRP A 81 -12.18 -13.85 -10.65
CA TRP A 81 -11.03 -14.16 -9.82
C TRP A 81 -11.48 -14.58 -8.42
N LEU A 82 -10.86 -15.62 -7.87
CA LEU A 82 -10.94 -15.94 -6.45
C LEU A 82 -9.60 -15.59 -5.81
N LEU A 83 -9.60 -14.70 -4.84
CA LEU A 83 -8.44 -14.32 -4.05
C LEU A 83 -8.63 -14.83 -2.62
N CYS A 84 -7.73 -15.68 -2.15
CA CYS A 84 -7.70 -16.20 -0.79
C CYS A 84 -6.61 -15.52 0.01
N VAL A 85 -6.94 -15.05 1.21
CA VAL A 85 -6.00 -14.43 2.14
C VAL A 85 -5.98 -15.24 3.43
N SER A 86 -4.79 -15.64 3.85
CA SER A 86 -4.52 -16.31 5.13
C SER A 86 -3.64 -15.42 6.00
N MET A 87 -3.80 -15.50 7.31
CA MET A 87 -3.06 -14.61 8.23
C MET A 87 -1.56 -14.88 8.21
N TYR A 88 -1.19 -16.15 8.11
CA TYR A 88 0.19 -16.63 8.03
C TYR A 88 0.27 -17.74 7.00
N ARG A 89 1.49 -18.11 6.60
CA ARG A 89 1.75 -19.11 5.55
C ARG A 89 1.00 -20.43 5.74
N ASP A 90 0.96 -20.95 6.95
CA ASP A 90 0.38 -22.25 7.28
C ASP A 90 -0.97 -22.15 8.02
N SER A 91 -1.58 -20.97 8.05
CA SER A 91 -2.90 -20.77 8.64
C SER A 91 -4.02 -21.04 7.62
N ASP A 92 -5.22 -21.34 8.13
CA ASP A 92 -6.42 -21.43 7.32
C ASP A 92 -6.71 -20.09 6.62
N THR A 93 -7.42 -20.17 5.50
CA THR A 93 -7.90 -19.00 4.77
C THR A 93 -8.84 -18.17 5.65
N CYS A 94 -8.43 -16.92 5.92
CA CYS A 94 -9.20 -15.97 6.75
C CYS A 94 -10.36 -15.36 5.98
N CYS A 95 -10.16 -15.10 4.68
CA CYS A 95 -11.20 -14.55 3.83
C CYS A 95 -10.98 -14.91 2.37
N ARG A 96 -12.10 -14.92 1.63
CA ARG A 96 -12.16 -15.16 0.19
C ARG A 96 -12.79 -13.96 -0.49
N ILE A 97 -12.19 -13.50 -1.57
CA ILE A 97 -12.68 -12.38 -2.35
C ILE A 97 -12.99 -12.92 -3.74
N LEU A 98 -14.28 -12.92 -4.11
CA LEU A 98 -14.72 -13.16 -5.48
C LEU A 98 -14.83 -11.80 -6.17
N ALA A 99 -14.08 -11.62 -7.24
CA ALA A 99 -14.04 -10.36 -7.99
C ALA A 99 -14.27 -10.59 -9.49
N GLY A 100 -14.93 -9.65 -10.13
CA GLY A 100 -15.02 -9.59 -11.59
C GLY A 100 -13.61 -9.47 -12.23
N ARG A 101 -13.51 -9.75 -13.53
CA ARG A 101 -12.23 -9.72 -14.25
C ARG A 101 -11.54 -8.35 -14.21
N ASP A 102 -12.29 -7.27 -14.11
CA ASP A 102 -11.81 -5.89 -14.03
C ASP A 102 -11.63 -5.38 -12.58
N TRP A 103 -11.86 -6.23 -11.58
CA TRP A 103 -11.77 -5.95 -10.15
C TRP A 103 -12.74 -4.88 -9.62
N LYS A 104 -13.67 -4.38 -10.45
CA LYS A 104 -14.56 -3.29 -10.06
C LYS A 104 -15.66 -3.70 -9.09
N GLU A 105 -16.16 -4.92 -9.23
CA GLU A 105 -17.16 -5.50 -8.33
C GLU A 105 -16.56 -6.71 -7.64
N ALA A 106 -16.57 -6.70 -6.31
CA ALA A 106 -16.03 -7.77 -5.49
C ALA A 106 -16.91 -8.07 -4.29
N THR A 107 -16.96 -9.34 -3.91
CA THR A 107 -17.59 -9.79 -2.66
C THR A 107 -16.55 -10.45 -1.76
N LEU A 108 -16.43 -9.92 -0.55
CA LEU A 108 -15.58 -10.46 0.51
C LEU A 108 -16.41 -11.39 1.40
N TYR A 109 -15.99 -12.64 1.49
CA TYR A 109 -16.53 -13.65 2.40
C TYR A 109 -15.56 -13.83 3.57
N ILE A 110 -16.02 -13.48 4.78
CA ILE A 110 -15.18 -13.52 5.98
C ILE A 110 -15.31 -14.86 6.67
N ALA A 111 -14.19 -15.58 6.83
CA ALA A 111 -14.09 -16.87 7.51
C ALA A 111 -13.28 -16.80 8.82
N THR A 112 -13.21 -15.63 9.47
CA THR A 112 -12.45 -15.40 10.70
C THR A 112 -13.17 -14.43 11.61
N GLU A 113 -12.88 -14.51 12.92
CA GLU A 113 -13.31 -13.51 13.89
C GLU A 113 -12.56 -12.16 13.72
N GLN A 114 -11.43 -12.15 13.03
CA GLN A 114 -10.64 -10.95 12.75
C GLN A 114 -11.18 -10.19 11.53
N LYS A 115 -12.44 -9.74 11.62
CA LYS A 115 -13.18 -9.09 10.53
C LYS A 115 -12.46 -7.86 9.99
N ARG A 116 -11.88 -7.03 10.85
CA ARG A 116 -11.10 -5.87 10.43
C ARG A 116 -9.92 -6.25 9.55
N PHE A 117 -9.15 -7.27 9.94
CA PHE A 117 -8.04 -7.78 9.14
C PHE A 117 -8.50 -8.20 7.74
N ALA A 118 -9.63 -8.92 7.65
CA ALA A 118 -10.17 -9.36 6.38
C ALA A 118 -10.56 -8.18 5.47
N VAL A 119 -11.27 -7.17 6.02
CA VAL A 119 -11.70 -6.00 5.24
C VAL A 119 -10.52 -5.13 4.84
N ASP A 120 -9.58 -4.85 5.76
CA ASP A 120 -8.39 -4.03 5.47
C ASP A 120 -7.54 -4.66 4.36
N ASN A 121 -7.27 -5.98 4.41
CA ASN A 121 -6.51 -6.66 3.37
C ASN A 121 -7.25 -6.71 2.03
N ALA A 122 -8.54 -7.03 2.03
CA ALA A 122 -9.34 -7.05 0.81
C ALA A 122 -9.35 -5.69 0.12
N ALA A 123 -9.61 -4.62 0.87
CA ALA A 123 -9.65 -3.27 0.33
C ALA A 123 -8.28 -2.80 -0.17
N MET A 124 -7.22 -3.05 0.58
CA MET A 124 -5.85 -2.71 0.19
C MET A 124 -5.42 -3.41 -1.10
N LEU A 125 -5.72 -4.72 -1.22
CA LEU A 125 -5.39 -5.49 -2.41
C LEU A 125 -6.19 -5.02 -3.63
N LEU A 126 -7.51 -4.84 -3.50
CA LEU A 126 -8.34 -4.32 -4.59
C LEU A 126 -7.89 -2.92 -5.02
N TYR A 127 -7.53 -2.06 -4.05
CA TYR A 127 -6.99 -0.74 -4.37
C TYR A 127 -5.67 -0.85 -5.15
N ALA A 128 -4.74 -1.69 -4.71
CA ALA A 128 -3.47 -1.89 -5.41
C ALA A 128 -3.66 -2.46 -6.84
N PHE A 129 -4.70 -3.27 -7.07
CA PHE A 129 -4.98 -3.89 -8.37
C PHE A 129 -5.68 -2.94 -9.34
N THR A 130 -6.45 -1.98 -8.85
CA THR A 130 -7.23 -1.06 -9.68
C THR A 130 -6.59 0.31 -9.85
N ALA A 131 -5.92 0.83 -8.81
CA ALA A 131 -5.37 2.19 -8.81
C ALA A 131 -4.19 2.37 -9.78
N CYS A 132 -3.46 1.30 -10.12
CA CYS A 132 -2.35 1.39 -11.08
C CYS A 132 -2.83 1.85 -12.48
N PHE A 133 -4.07 1.56 -12.87
CA PHE A 133 -4.70 2.05 -14.11
C PHE A 133 -5.21 3.51 -14.01
N LYS A 134 -4.98 4.16 -12.87
CA LYS A 134 -5.33 5.57 -12.58
C LYS A 134 -4.10 6.36 -12.09
N ASP A 135 -2.91 5.94 -12.55
CA ASP A 135 -1.63 6.57 -12.22
C ASP A 135 -1.28 6.59 -10.73
N ALA A 136 -1.79 5.62 -9.95
CA ALA A 136 -1.54 5.52 -8.52
C ALA A 136 -0.99 4.14 -8.12
N LEU A 137 -0.04 4.13 -7.19
CA LEU A 137 0.60 2.93 -6.65
C LEU A 137 0.55 2.92 -5.14
N THR A 138 0.25 1.77 -4.56
CA THR A 138 0.52 1.49 -3.14
C THR A 138 1.96 1.04 -2.99
N LEU A 139 2.70 1.61 -2.06
CA LEU A 139 4.10 1.28 -1.79
C LEU A 139 4.27 0.78 -0.36
N HIS A 140 5.07 -0.27 -0.17
CA HIS A 140 5.50 -0.64 1.18
C HIS A 140 6.61 0.30 1.66
N ALA A 141 6.22 1.39 2.32
CA ALA A 141 7.08 2.50 2.69
C ALA A 141 6.62 3.20 3.98
N SER A 142 7.52 3.95 4.60
CA SER A 142 7.16 4.98 5.58
C SER A 142 7.40 6.36 4.98
N VAL A 143 6.55 7.34 5.32
CA VAL A 143 6.54 8.63 4.65
C VAL A 143 6.40 9.79 5.62
N ILE A 144 7.30 10.75 5.48
CA ILE A 144 7.31 12.02 6.21
C ILE A 144 7.00 13.17 5.27
N LYS A 145 6.23 14.14 5.78
CA LYS A 145 6.06 15.46 5.18
C LYS A 145 6.85 16.47 6.02
N TYR A 146 7.68 17.26 5.35
CA TYR A 146 8.46 18.34 5.97
C TYR A 146 8.63 19.49 4.99
N GLU A 147 8.43 20.72 5.46
CA GLU A 147 8.49 21.94 4.61
C GLU A 147 7.65 21.85 3.34
N GLY A 148 6.45 21.25 3.45
CA GLY A 148 5.53 21.08 2.33
C GLY A 148 5.89 19.97 1.35
N ASN A 149 7.00 19.26 1.53
CA ASN A 149 7.50 18.19 0.66
C ASN A 149 7.39 16.82 1.34
N GLY A 150 7.30 15.79 0.52
CA GLY A 150 7.22 14.40 0.96
C GLY A 150 8.52 13.62 0.74
N TYR A 151 8.87 12.79 1.71
CA TYR A 151 10.07 11.94 1.68
C TYR A 151 9.67 10.50 1.96
N PHE A 152 9.99 9.59 1.02
CA PHE A 152 9.76 8.17 1.15
C PHE A 152 10.96 7.43 1.73
N PHE A 153 10.70 6.52 2.66
CA PHE A 153 11.69 5.59 3.19
C PHE A 153 11.31 4.17 2.79
N LEU A 154 12.11 3.59 1.90
CA LEU A 154 11.98 2.24 1.38
C LEU A 154 12.95 1.29 2.08
N GLY A 155 12.65 0.00 2.05
CA GLY A 155 13.49 -1.06 2.58
C GLY A 155 12.68 -2.31 2.89
N LYS A 156 13.34 -3.46 2.98
CA LYS A 156 12.72 -4.72 3.39
C LYS A 156 12.10 -4.59 4.79
N SER A 157 11.21 -5.52 5.13
CA SER A 157 10.71 -5.62 6.50
C SER A 157 11.89 -5.71 7.49
N GLY A 158 11.79 -4.98 8.61
CA GLY A 158 12.87 -4.96 9.61
C GLY A 158 14.08 -4.06 9.29
N THR A 159 14.17 -3.44 8.12
CA THR A 159 15.30 -2.53 7.76
C THR A 159 15.37 -1.27 8.62
N GLY A 160 14.22 -0.83 9.21
CA GLY A 160 14.19 0.35 10.07
C GLY A 160 13.41 1.54 9.49
N LYS A 161 12.53 1.35 8.51
CA LYS A 161 11.70 2.43 7.93
C LYS A 161 10.99 3.27 8.99
N SER A 162 10.19 2.63 9.85
CA SER A 162 9.47 3.33 10.94
C SER A 162 10.41 3.94 11.98
N THR A 163 11.59 3.35 12.19
CA THR A 163 12.63 3.92 13.06
C THR A 163 13.17 5.20 12.44
N HIS A 164 13.51 5.18 11.16
CA HIS A 164 14.03 6.36 10.46
C HIS A 164 12.99 7.49 10.41
N SER A 165 11.71 7.18 10.20
CA SER A 165 10.64 8.19 10.31
C SER A 165 10.55 8.81 11.70
N ARG A 166 10.69 8.02 12.78
CA ARG A 166 10.74 8.56 14.15
C ARG A 166 11.94 9.45 14.39
N LEU A 167 13.11 9.11 13.83
CA LEU A 167 14.30 9.96 13.89
C LEU A 167 14.10 11.29 13.16
N TRP A 168 13.38 11.29 12.03
CA TRP A 168 12.99 12.52 11.36
C TRP A 168 12.07 13.38 12.23
N LEU A 169 11.07 12.79 12.89
CA LEU A 169 10.17 13.51 13.80
C LEU A 169 10.92 14.09 15.01
N SER A 170 12.00 13.43 15.47
CA SER A 170 12.88 13.94 16.53
C SER A 170 13.78 15.07 16.03
N ALA A 171 14.42 14.88 14.87
CA ALA A 171 15.40 15.82 14.32
C ALA A 171 14.77 17.10 13.74
N PHE A 172 13.50 17.00 13.30
CA PHE A 172 12.75 18.10 12.64
C PHE A 172 11.37 18.26 13.30
N PRO A 173 11.21 19.18 14.26
CA PRO A 173 9.96 19.33 15.02
C PRO A 173 8.71 19.62 14.18
N GLU A 174 8.86 20.20 12.98
CA GLU A 174 7.75 20.49 12.06
C GLU A 174 7.46 19.34 11.08
N ALA A 175 8.23 18.24 11.17
CA ALA A 175 8.00 17.07 10.35
C ALA A 175 6.72 16.34 10.77
N GLU A 176 6.02 15.77 9.82
CA GLU A 176 4.75 15.07 10.01
C GLU A 176 4.81 13.68 9.38
N LEU A 177 4.48 12.63 10.15
CA LEU A 177 4.27 11.31 9.60
C LEU A 177 2.96 11.31 8.81
N ILE A 178 3.02 10.96 7.52
CA ILE A 178 1.84 10.83 6.65
C ILE A 178 1.27 9.43 6.70
N ASN A 179 2.14 8.43 6.56
CA ASN A 179 1.77 7.02 6.62
C ASN A 179 3.00 6.17 6.99
N ASP A 180 2.76 5.04 7.65
CA ASP A 180 3.80 4.10 8.04
C ASP A 180 3.36 2.68 7.68
N ASP A 181 3.46 2.34 6.40
CA ASP A 181 3.32 1.02 5.81
C ASP A 181 2.83 1.03 4.34
N ASN A 182 1.66 1.63 4.06
CA ASN A 182 1.03 1.60 2.73
C ASN A 182 0.60 3.00 2.24
N PRO A 183 1.54 3.96 2.10
CA PRO A 183 1.25 5.24 1.46
C PRO A 183 0.94 5.04 -0.03
N ILE A 184 0.25 6.02 -0.61
CA ILE A 184 -0.06 6.03 -2.03
C ILE A 184 0.84 7.04 -2.73
N LEU A 185 1.53 6.59 -3.77
CA LEU A 185 2.18 7.45 -4.74
C LEU A 185 1.22 7.64 -5.92
N ARG A 186 0.99 8.85 -6.36
CA ARG A 186 0.15 9.14 -7.54
C ARG A 186 0.77 10.23 -8.41
N LEU A 187 0.63 10.07 -9.73
CA LEU A 187 0.94 11.13 -10.68
C LEU A 187 -0.30 12.01 -10.89
N ILE A 188 -0.18 13.30 -10.60
CA ILE A 188 -1.18 14.32 -10.91
C ILE A 188 -0.54 15.28 -11.91
N ASP A 189 -1.07 15.35 -13.12
CA ASP A 189 -0.49 16.14 -14.21
C ASP A 189 1.01 15.89 -14.40
N ASN A 190 1.41 14.62 -14.37
CA ASN A 190 2.80 14.14 -14.41
C ASN A 190 3.67 14.57 -13.22
N LYS A 191 3.09 15.10 -12.14
CA LYS A 191 3.80 15.45 -10.91
C LYS A 191 3.63 14.33 -9.88
N PRO A 192 4.73 13.74 -9.39
CA PRO A 192 4.65 12.72 -8.35
C PRO A 192 4.22 13.32 -7.01
N MET A 193 3.11 12.79 -6.49
CA MET A 193 2.53 13.17 -5.21
C MET A 193 2.48 11.97 -4.29
N ILE A 194 2.61 12.21 -2.99
CA ILE A 194 2.39 11.22 -1.96
C ILE A 194 1.10 11.51 -1.23
N TYR A 195 0.43 10.46 -0.78
CA TYR A 195 -0.80 10.53 -0.01
C TYR A 195 -0.76 9.54 1.16
N GLY A 196 -1.41 9.92 2.26
CA GLY A 196 -1.76 8.96 3.29
C GLY A 196 -2.87 8.01 2.85
N SER A 197 -3.05 6.95 3.61
CA SER A 197 -4.05 5.92 3.35
C SER A 197 -4.67 5.41 4.65
N PRO A 198 -5.80 4.68 4.60
CA PRO A 198 -6.36 4.01 5.76
C PRO A 198 -5.54 2.78 6.20
N TRP A 199 -4.55 2.36 5.42
CA TRP A 199 -3.72 1.18 5.68
C TRP A 199 -2.38 1.60 6.26
N SER A 200 -2.19 1.35 7.56
CA SER A 200 -0.96 1.66 8.28
C SER A 200 -0.51 0.45 9.10
N GLY A 201 0.79 0.29 9.26
CA GLY A 201 1.37 -0.81 10.01
C GLY A 201 1.21 -0.69 11.52
N LYS A 202 2.30 -0.92 12.26
CA LYS A 202 2.30 -0.85 13.73
C LYS A 202 2.03 0.56 14.28
N THR A 203 2.35 1.60 13.52
CA THR A 203 2.07 2.99 13.85
C THR A 203 0.72 3.38 13.28
N HIS A 204 -0.26 3.62 14.12
CA HIS A 204 -1.59 4.05 13.69
C HIS A 204 -1.53 5.47 13.12
N CYS A 205 -1.48 5.59 11.81
CA CYS A 205 -1.39 6.85 11.09
C CYS A 205 -2.33 6.84 9.87
N TYR A 206 -3.52 7.38 10.06
CA TYR A 206 -4.60 7.37 9.05
C TYR A 206 -4.91 8.81 8.66
N LYS A 207 -4.03 9.43 7.85
CA LYS A 207 -4.15 10.83 7.48
C LYS A 207 -4.56 11.00 6.03
N ASN A 208 -5.64 11.73 5.81
CA ASN A 208 -6.04 12.16 4.46
C ASN A 208 -5.31 13.46 4.11
N THR A 209 -4.03 13.36 3.82
CA THR A 209 -3.14 14.47 3.47
C THR A 209 -2.20 14.07 2.34
N SER A 210 -1.60 15.07 1.68
CA SER A 210 -0.70 14.85 0.56
C SER A 210 0.46 15.84 0.56
N ALA A 211 1.50 15.53 -0.23
CA ALA A 211 2.60 16.43 -0.53
C ALA A 211 3.26 16.05 -1.87
N PRO A 212 3.90 16.98 -2.59
CA PRO A 212 4.79 16.65 -3.69
C PRO A 212 6.01 15.86 -3.18
N ILE A 213 6.48 14.91 -3.96
CA ILE A 213 7.63 14.08 -3.58
C ILE A 213 8.94 14.85 -3.83
N ARG A 214 9.74 15.03 -2.79
CA ARG A 214 11.06 15.68 -2.88
C ARG A 214 12.17 14.67 -3.08
N GLY A 215 12.06 13.49 -2.43
CA GLY A 215 13.09 12.47 -2.48
C GLY A 215 12.65 11.11 -1.99
N ILE A 216 13.36 10.09 -2.42
CA ILE A 216 13.15 8.69 -2.04
C ILE A 216 14.46 8.14 -1.48
N VAL A 217 14.38 7.54 -0.30
CA VAL A 217 15.52 6.97 0.43
C VAL A 217 15.34 5.46 0.51
N GLN A 218 16.22 4.72 -0.13
CA GLN A 218 16.39 3.29 0.14
C GLN A 218 17.27 3.14 1.36
N LEU A 219 16.74 2.53 2.43
CA LEU A 219 17.48 2.32 3.68
C LEU A 219 18.27 1.02 3.66
N GLN A 220 19.48 1.07 4.21
CA GLN A 220 20.34 -0.05 4.49
C GLN A 220 21.02 0.14 5.84
N GLN A 221 21.00 -0.87 6.70
CA GLN A 221 21.75 -0.84 7.97
C GLN A 221 23.25 -0.93 7.71
N ALA A 222 24.02 -0.06 8.37
CA ALA A 222 25.47 0.01 8.23
C ALA A 222 26.11 0.52 9.54
N PRO A 223 27.42 0.28 9.76
CA PRO A 223 28.11 0.77 10.96
C PRO A 223 28.45 2.27 10.90
N GLU A 224 28.25 2.94 9.78
CA GLU A 224 28.52 4.36 9.57
C GLU A 224 27.43 4.97 8.67
N ASN A 225 27.18 6.28 8.86
CA ASN A 225 26.23 7.01 8.03
C ASN A 225 26.91 7.46 6.74
N SER A 226 26.35 7.06 5.59
CA SER A 226 26.75 7.52 4.26
C SER A 226 25.60 7.41 3.28
N TYR A 227 25.63 8.19 2.21
CA TYR A 227 24.66 8.03 1.14
C TYR A 227 25.30 8.11 -0.25
N GLU A 228 24.64 7.49 -1.20
CA GLU A 228 24.98 7.62 -2.63
C GLU A 228 23.70 7.83 -3.46
N LYS A 229 23.80 8.60 -4.54
CA LYS A 229 22.71 8.74 -5.50
C LYS A 229 22.60 7.48 -6.34
N LEU A 230 21.42 6.87 -6.36
CA LEU A 230 21.20 5.68 -7.14
C LEU A 230 21.09 6.00 -8.64
N ARG A 231 21.71 5.14 -9.46
CA ARG A 231 21.49 5.14 -10.90
C ARG A 231 20.11 4.59 -11.23
N LEU A 232 19.53 5.03 -12.35
CA LEU A 232 18.18 4.72 -12.76
C LEU A 232 17.80 3.23 -12.66
N PRO A 233 18.60 2.25 -13.12
CA PRO A 233 18.22 0.84 -13.00
C PRO A 233 18.08 0.35 -11.56
N ALA A 234 18.96 0.78 -10.65
CA ALA A 234 18.91 0.41 -9.24
C ALA A 234 17.71 1.08 -8.53
N ALA A 235 17.50 2.39 -8.76
CA ALA A 235 16.34 3.12 -8.23
C ALA A 235 15.02 2.48 -8.68
N TYR A 236 14.94 2.09 -9.94
CA TYR A 236 13.79 1.42 -10.51
C TYR A 236 13.51 0.06 -9.82
N ALA A 237 14.55 -0.76 -9.63
CA ALA A 237 14.42 -2.07 -8.99
C ALA A 237 13.90 -1.95 -7.54
N TYR A 238 14.38 -0.98 -6.78
CA TYR A 238 13.90 -0.75 -5.40
C TYR A 238 12.45 -0.28 -5.36
N LEU A 239 12.06 0.65 -6.21
CA LEU A 239 10.68 1.12 -6.29
C LEU A 239 9.74 0.01 -6.74
N LEU A 240 10.11 -0.75 -7.76
CA LEU A 240 9.32 -1.87 -8.24
C LEU A 240 9.17 -2.95 -7.16
N SER A 241 10.23 -3.26 -6.42
CA SER A 241 10.15 -4.24 -5.33
C SER A 241 9.24 -3.80 -4.20
N SER A 242 9.17 -2.48 -3.92
CA SER A 242 8.35 -1.89 -2.87
C SER A 242 6.90 -1.63 -3.31
N SER A 243 6.58 -1.67 -4.61
CA SER A 243 5.22 -1.46 -5.11
C SER A 243 4.36 -2.71 -4.92
N SER A 244 3.08 -2.50 -4.55
CA SER A 244 2.06 -3.55 -4.48
C SER A 244 1.33 -3.67 -5.82
N GLY A 245 0.78 -4.86 -6.12
CA GLY A 245 0.00 -5.13 -7.32
C GLY A 245 0.18 -6.57 -7.80
N LEU A 246 -0.70 -7.00 -8.70
CA LEU A 246 -0.63 -8.33 -9.34
C LEU A 246 0.42 -8.34 -10.46
N LYS A 247 1.70 -8.31 -10.08
CA LYS A 247 2.84 -8.26 -11.01
C LYS A 247 2.95 -9.45 -11.95
N ILE A 248 2.14 -10.49 -11.74
CA ILE A 248 1.99 -11.62 -12.63
C ILE A 248 1.19 -11.27 -13.91
N LEU A 249 0.39 -10.21 -13.87
CA LEU A 249 -0.42 -9.75 -14.98
C LEU A 249 0.36 -8.71 -15.82
N PRO A 250 0.54 -8.95 -17.14
CA PRO A 250 1.32 -8.04 -17.98
C PRO A 250 0.81 -6.61 -17.97
N GLU A 251 -0.51 -6.40 -18.02
CA GLU A 251 -1.14 -5.07 -18.01
C GLU A 251 -0.86 -4.29 -16.72
N VAL A 252 -0.77 -4.98 -15.57
CA VAL A 252 -0.39 -4.36 -14.31
C VAL A 252 1.09 -3.98 -14.34
N MET A 253 1.96 -4.86 -14.85
CA MET A 253 3.38 -4.55 -14.99
C MET A 253 3.64 -3.37 -15.91
N ASP A 254 2.91 -3.25 -17.02
CA ASP A 254 3.04 -2.12 -17.96
C ASP A 254 2.61 -0.80 -17.28
N ALA A 255 1.52 -0.80 -16.50
CA ALA A 255 1.09 0.35 -15.72
C ALA A 255 2.15 0.75 -14.67
N LEU A 256 2.67 -0.23 -13.90
CA LEU A 256 3.75 0.00 -12.93
C LEU A 256 4.99 0.59 -13.61
N TYR A 257 5.40 0.05 -14.74
CA TYR A 257 6.56 0.54 -15.50
C TYR A 257 6.39 1.99 -15.93
N THR A 258 5.23 2.34 -16.43
CA THR A 258 4.93 3.70 -16.89
C THR A 258 5.00 4.69 -15.72
N ILE A 259 4.34 4.38 -14.60
CA ILE A 259 4.31 5.26 -13.43
C ILE A 259 5.70 5.43 -12.83
N LEU A 260 6.43 4.32 -12.61
CA LEU A 260 7.76 4.36 -12.00
C LEU A 260 8.77 5.09 -12.89
N ALA A 261 8.70 4.91 -14.22
CA ALA A 261 9.55 5.66 -15.14
C ALA A 261 9.29 7.17 -15.05
N SER A 262 8.02 7.59 -14.97
CA SER A 262 7.64 9.01 -14.81
C SER A 262 8.12 9.60 -13.49
N VAL A 263 8.00 8.86 -12.38
CA VAL A 263 8.50 9.28 -11.07
C VAL A 263 10.01 9.52 -11.11
N LEU A 264 10.76 8.58 -11.67
CA LEU A 264 12.23 8.62 -11.70
C LEU A 264 12.81 9.68 -12.64
N GLN A 265 12.00 10.30 -13.49
CA GLN A 265 12.42 11.47 -14.29
C GLN A 265 12.61 12.73 -13.44
N SER A 266 11.89 12.86 -12.32
CA SER A 266 11.83 14.09 -11.54
C SER A 266 12.22 13.90 -10.06
N VAL A 267 12.13 12.69 -9.52
CA VAL A 267 12.40 12.43 -8.11
C VAL A 267 13.74 11.71 -7.94
N PRO A 268 14.71 12.33 -7.24
CA PRO A 268 15.98 11.69 -6.93
C PRO A 268 15.79 10.54 -5.92
N VAL A 269 16.57 9.49 -6.09
CA VAL A 269 16.62 8.32 -5.19
C VAL A 269 18.03 8.16 -4.67
N ILE A 270 18.16 7.98 -3.36
CA ILE A 270 19.43 7.67 -2.70
C ILE A 270 19.38 6.30 -2.01
N LEU A 271 20.54 5.66 -1.91
CA LEU A 271 20.79 4.60 -0.94
C LEU A 271 21.41 5.26 0.29
N LEU A 272 20.76 5.14 1.43
CA LEU A 272 21.29 5.58 2.72
C LEU A 272 21.74 4.35 3.53
N SER A 273 23.03 4.21 3.69
CA SER A 273 23.64 3.25 4.62
C SER A 273 23.79 3.94 5.96
N CYS A 274 23.10 3.45 7.01
CA CYS A 274 23.00 4.26 8.22
C CYS A 274 22.87 3.46 9.52
N LEU A 275 23.25 4.16 10.60
CA LEU A 275 22.92 3.87 11.99
C LEU A 275 21.51 4.38 12.31
N PRO A 276 20.86 3.88 13.36
CA PRO A 276 19.57 4.37 13.82
C PRO A 276 19.71 5.62 14.73
N ASP A 277 20.25 6.72 14.18
CA ASP A 277 20.49 7.98 14.88
C ASP A 277 19.93 9.21 14.12
N GLU A 278 19.90 10.37 14.79
CA GLU A 278 19.39 11.62 14.18
C GLU A 278 20.30 12.16 13.06
N ASP A 279 21.59 11.84 13.10
CA ASP A 279 22.52 12.25 12.04
C ASP A 279 22.16 11.59 10.71
N ALA A 280 21.69 10.34 10.73
CA ALA A 280 21.13 9.68 9.56
C ALA A 280 19.90 10.40 8.99
N ALA A 281 18.99 10.90 9.86
CA ALA A 281 17.84 11.67 9.43
C ALA A 281 18.27 13.00 8.77
N ARG A 282 19.20 13.75 9.40
CA ARG A 282 19.76 15.00 8.86
C ARG A 282 20.51 14.77 7.55
N MET A 283 21.27 13.68 7.46
CA MET A 283 21.98 13.29 6.23
C MET A 283 21.00 13.01 5.09
N SER A 284 19.94 12.24 5.34
CA SER A 284 18.93 11.94 4.32
C SER A 284 18.19 13.19 3.84
N TYR A 285 17.92 14.16 4.72
CA TYR A 285 17.35 15.45 4.33
C TYR A 285 18.32 16.27 3.47
N SER A 286 19.59 16.40 3.89
CA SER A 286 20.60 17.19 3.18
C SER A 286 20.92 16.65 1.78
N ALA A 287 20.70 15.36 1.53
CA ALA A 287 20.92 14.74 0.23
C ALA A 287 20.01 15.25 -0.89
N PHE A 288 18.91 15.93 -0.55
CA PHE A 288 17.92 16.47 -1.49
C PHE A 288 17.87 18.01 -1.54
N ASN A 289 18.74 18.68 -0.78
CA ASN A 289 18.84 20.15 -0.66
C ASN A 289 20.29 20.65 -0.93
#